data_cc7a2f4ab9d41979bebf149f1e7e881a
#
_entry.id   cc7a2f4ab9d41979bebf149f1e7e881a
#
_cell.length_a   1.000
_cell.length_b   1.000
_cell.length_c   1.000
_cell.angle_alpha   90.00
_cell.angle_beta   90.00
_cell.angle_gamma   90.00
#
_symmetry.space_group_name_H-M   'P 1'
#
loop_
_entity.id
_entity.type
_entity.pdbx_description
1 polymer ?
#
loop_
_entity_poly.entity_id
_entity_poly.type
_entity_poly.pdbx_seq_one_letter_code
_entity_poly.pdbx_strand_id
1 'polypeptide(L)'
;RFTPLCLVMLLILSLMWSYCSYCFIVWWQLPFAWPLSVILMLTALAALYYHLPALLLFIVPLWLTALLASVQLNQYVNIRFLLVWLTLTAILIYGRFILQRWFDEAWLRYQENRMLIARLDVMAHQDALTGTANRRSMESFLEDALRQTEPFVLIMLDVDYFKNYNDHYGHQAGDACLAKVAGVMKRSVRTPADLVARYGGEEFVVVLPSSSLNEAALVAERIQTNLRETAMPHAASAVSETVTV
;
A
#
# COMPACT_ATOMS: atom_id res chain seq x y z
N ARG A 1 -10.81 -15.08 -2.60
CA ARG A 1 -12.21 -15.51 -2.81
C ARG A 1 -12.21 -17.02 -2.97
N PHE A 2 -12.99 -17.75 -2.16
CA PHE A 2 -13.18 -19.18 -2.36
C PHE A 2 -13.95 -19.40 -3.67
N THR A 3 -13.39 -20.21 -4.56
CA THR A 3 -14.09 -20.62 -5.77
C THR A 3 -15.23 -21.60 -5.40
N PRO A 4 -16.31 -21.73 -6.21
CA PRO A 4 -17.35 -22.72 -5.97
C PRO A 4 -16.80 -24.14 -5.81
N LEU A 5 -15.75 -24.48 -6.54
CA LEU A 5 -15.06 -25.77 -6.44
C LEU A 5 -14.44 -25.98 -5.05
N CYS A 6 -13.79 -24.96 -4.48
CA CYS A 6 -13.22 -25.03 -3.13
C CYS A 6 -14.30 -25.26 -2.07
N LEU A 7 -15.47 -24.62 -2.19
CA LEU A 7 -16.59 -24.82 -1.25
C LEU A 7 -17.15 -26.24 -1.33
N VAL A 8 -17.27 -26.81 -2.54
CA VAL A 8 -17.68 -28.19 -2.73
C VAL A 8 -16.68 -29.16 -2.11
N MET A 9 -15.38 -28.95 -2.34
CA MET A 9 -14.32 -29.77 -1.74
C MET A 9 -14.33 -29.69 -0.21
N LEU A 10 -14.54 -28.52 0.37
CA LEU A 10 -14.67 -28.32 1.82
C LEU A 10 -15.87 -29.08 2.39
N LEU A 11 -17.00 -29.06 1.69
CA LEU A 11 -18.20 -29.81 2.10
C LEU A 11 -17.94 -31.31 2.07
N ILE A 12 -17.34 -31.83 1.00
CA ILE A 12 -17.01 -33.27 0.88
C ILE A 12 -16.06 -33.68 2.01
N LEU A 13 -15.03 -32.88 2.30
CA LEU A 13 -14.09 -33.13 3.38
C LEU A 13 -14.78 -33.13 4.74
N SER A 14 -15.69 -32.18 4.99
CA SER A 14 -16.48 -32.11 6.21
C SER A 14 -17.38 -33.33 6.39
N LEU A 15 -18.05 -33.78 5.34
CA LEU A 15 -18.90 -34.97 5.38
C LEU A 15 -18.08 -36.26 5.62
N MET A 16 -16.90 -36.38 5.00
CA MET A 16 -15.97 -37.50 5.30
C MET A 16 -15.57 -37.52 6.76
N TRP A 17 -15.12 -36.38 7.32
CA TRP A 17 -14.73 -36.29 8.71
C TRP A 17 -15.91 -36.50 9.65
N SER A 18 -17.10 -36.05 9.29
CA SER A 18 -18.34 -36.30 10.04
C SER A 18 -18.63 -37.78 10.11
N TYR A 19 -18.56 -38.49 9.00
CA TYR A 19 -18.75 -39.96 8.97
C TYR A 19 -17.70 -40.70 9.78
N CYS A 20 -16.41 -40.35 9.61
CA CYS A 20 -15.34 -40.94 10.43
C CYS A 20 -15.55 -40.66 11.93
N SER A 21 -15.91 -39.46 12.31
CA SER A 21 -16.20 -39.09 13.69
C SER A 21 -17.36 -39.90 14.28
N TYR A 22 -18.43 -40.11 13.50
CA TYR A 22 -19.55 -40.96 13.91
C TYR A 22 -19.10 -42.40 14.16
N CYS A 23 -18.33 -43.02 13.23
CA CYS A 23 -17.79 -44.37 13.40
C CYS A 23 -16.90 -44.49 14.64
N PHE A 24 -16.02 -43.49 14.86
CA PHE A 24 -15.12 -43.49 16.00
C PHE A 24 -15.87 -43.36 17.32
N ILE A 25 -16.95 -42.58 17.38
CA ILE A 25 -17.73 -42.34 18.57
C ILE A 25 -18.70 -43.53 18.83
N VAL A 26 -19.48 -43.94 17.86
CA VAL A 26 -20.60 -44.87 18.02
C VAL A 26 -20.17 -46.33 17.92
N TRP A 27 -19.39 -46.67 16.87
CA TRP A 27 -19.03 -48.06 16.60
C TRP A 27 -17.78 -48.51 17.34
N TRP A 28 -16.74 -47.66 17.34
CA TRP A 28 -15.46 -48.05 17.96
C TRP A 28 -15.29 -47.49 19.37
N GLN A 29 -16.15 -46.56 19.81
CA GLN A 29 -16.16 -45.95 21.14
C GLN A 29 -14.78 -45.45 21.59
N LEU A 30 -14.03 -44.84 20.67
CA LEU A 30 -12.67 -44.40 20.92
C LEU A 30 -12.67 -43.15 21.84
N PRO A 31 -11.91 -43.15 22.92
CA PRO A 31 -11.97 -42.07 23.92
C PRO A 31 -11.45 -40.72 23.37
N PHE A 32 -10.60 -40.75 22.36
CA PHE A 32 -10.05 -39.53 21.71
C PHE A 32 -10.97 -38.94 20.64
N ALA A 33 -12.05 -39.59 20.26
CA ALA A 33 -12.91 -39.12 19.15
C ALA A 33 -13.59 -37.78 19.47
N TRP A 34 -13.99 -37.57 20.72
CA TRP A 34 -14.58 -36.29 21.13
C TRP A 34 -13.59 -35.13 21.12
N PRO A 35 -12.39 -35.23 21.75
CA PRO A 35 -11.37 -34.19 21.64
C PRO A 35 -10.97 -33.90 20.22
N LEU A 36 -10.86 -34.92 19.38
CA LEU A 36 -10.49 -34.75 17.97
C LEU A 36 -11.52 -33.90 17.20
N SER A 37 -12.82 -34.16 17.41
CA SER A 37 -13.89 -33.37 16.79
C SER A 37 -13.84 -31.88 17.21
N VAL A 38 -13.54 -31.61 18.48
CA VAL A 38 -13.37 -30.24 19.00
C VAL A 38 -12.16 -29.56 18.38
N ILE A 39 -11.02 -30.25 18.30
CA ILE A 39 -9.81 -29.73 17.67
C ILE A 39 -10.06 -29.37 16.20
N LEU A 40 -10.76 -30.24 15.46
CA LEU A 40 -11.13 -29.97 14.06
C LEU A 40 -12.01 -28.73 13.92
N MET A 41 -12.96 -28.51 14.82
CA MET A 41 -13.80 -27.32 14.80
C MET A 41 -12.99 -26.04 15.12
N LEU A 42 -12.07 -26.11 16.10
CA LEU A 42 -11.22 -24.98 16.45
C LEU A 42 -10.21 -24.64 15.33
N THR A 43 -9.63 -25.65 14.69
CA THR A 43 -8.73 -25.43 13.56
C THR A 43 -9.47 -24.86 12.34
N ALA A 44 -10.69 -25.34 12.07
CA ALA A 44 -11.54 -24.77 11.04
C ALA A 44 -11.90 -23.30 11.35
N LEU A 45 -12.20 -22.98 12.60
CA LEU A 45 -12.41 -21.60 13.03
C LEU A 45 -11.18 -20.73 12.72
N ALA A 46 -10.00 -21.17 13.12
CA ALA A 46 -8.76 -20.43 12.88
C ALA A 46 -8.44 -20.25 11.39
N ALA A 47 -8.73 -21.26 10.54
CA ALA A 47 -8.43 -21.22 9.13
C ALA A 47 -9.51 -20.49 8.28
N LEU A 48 -10.77 -20.55 8.68
CA LEU A 48 -11.92 -20.12 7.87
C LEU A 48 -12.74 -18.98 8.50
N TYR A 49 -12.29 -18.41 9.62
CA TYR A 49 -13.06 -17.40 10.37
C TYR A 49 -13.53 -16.22 9.51
N TYR A 50 -12.75 -15.84 8.52
CA TYR A 50 -13.03 -14.69 7.65
C TYR A 50 -14.15 -14.98 6.63
N HIS A 51 -14.29 -16.23 6.18
CA HIS A 51 -15.27 -16.62 5.15
C HIS A 51 -16.41 -17.46 5.76
N LEU A 52 -17.43 -16.77 6.28
CA LEU A 52 -18.54 -17.41 7.01
C LEU A 52 -19.19 -18.61 6.27
N PRO A 53 -19.50 -18.56 4.95
CA PRO A 53 -20.06 -19.71 4.26
C PRO A 53 -19.14 -20.94 4.28
N ALA A 54 -17.84 -20.78 4.09
CA ALA A 54 -16.89 -21.90 4.14
C ALA A 54 -16.78 -22.48 5.56
N LEU A 55 -16.76 -21.62 6.57
CA LEU A 55 -16.75 -22.03 7.97
C LEU A 55 -18.00 -22.84 8.34
N LEU A 56 -19.18 -22.37 7.95
CA LEU A 56 -20.44 -23.07 8.22
C LEU A 56 -20.53 -24.40 7.46
N LEU A 57 -20.11 -24.46 6.19
CA LEU A 57 -20.06 -25.69 5.41
C LEU A 57 -19.17 -26.76 6.07
N PHE A 58 -18.12 -26.34 6.76
CA PHE A 58 -17.23 -27.28 7.44
C PHE A 58 -17.70 -27.65 8.86
N ILE A 59 -18.14 -26.68 9.65
CA ILE A 59 -18.47 -26.90 11.08
C ILE A 59 -19.84 -27.56 11.25
N VAL A 60 -20.86 -27.20 10.47
CA VAL A 60 -22.23 -27.66 10.69
C VAL A 60 -22.38 -29.18 10.57
N PRO A 61 -21.83 -29.86 9.56
CA PRO A 61 -21.90 -31.33 9.51
C PRO A 61 -21.24 -32.02 10.70
N LEU A 62 -20.04 -31.54 11.11
CA LEU A 62 -19.33 -32.07 12.28
C LEU A 62 -20.11 -31.84 13.58
N TRP A 63 -20.69 -30.67 13.74
CA TRP A 63 -21.48 -30.28 14.89
C TRP A 63 -22.74 -31.14 15.02
N LEU A 64 -23.49 -31.36 13.94
CA LEU A 64 -24.67 -32.22 13.89
C LEU A 64 -24.31 -33.69 14.16
N THR A 65 -23.21 -34.16 13.58
CA THR A 65 -22.76 -35.56 13.78
C THR A 65 -22.44 -35.86 15.23
N ALA A 66 -21.75 -34.94 15.92
CA ALA A 66 -21.44 -35.11 17.33
C ALA A 66 -22.73 -35.14 18.19
N LEU A 67 -23.72 -34.30 17.86
CA LEU A 67 -25.02 -34.32 18.55
C LEU A 67 -25.74 -35.64 18.32
N LEU A 68 -25.83 -36.11 17.06
CA LEU A 68 -26.46 -37.40 16.71
C LEU A 68 -25.78 -38.58 17.41
N ALA A 69 -24.44 -38.61 17.40
CA ALA A 69 -23.67 -39.66 18.08
C ALA A 69 -23.91 -39.68 19.58
N SER A 70 -24.04 -38.53 20.23
CA SER A 70 -24.38 -38.45 21.65
C SER A 70 -25.77 -39.00 21.96
N VAL A 71 -26.76 -38.71 21.14
CA VAL A 71 -28.13 -39.24 21.29
C VAL A 71 -28.16 -40.73 21.09
N GLN A 72 -27.44 -41.23 20.07
CA GLN A 72 -27.37 -42.68 19.77
C GLN A 72 -26.74 -43.49 20.94
N LEU A 73 -25.64 -42.97 21.51
CA LEU A 73 -24.97 -43.67 22.62
C LEU A 73 -25.79 -43.69 23.92
N ASN A 74 -26.45 -42.59 24.25
CA ASN A 74 -27.12 -42.44 25.53
C ASN A 74 -28.60 -42.85 25.47
N GLN A 75 -29.18 -43.09 24.28
CA GLN A 75 -30.59 -43.35 24.03
C GLN A 75 -31.54 -42.22 24.49
N TYR A 76 -31.00 -41.11 24.97
CA TYR A 76 -31.72 -39.88 25.33
C TYR A 76 -30.79 -38.65 25.18
N VAL A 77 -31.36 -37.47 25.22
CA VAL A 77 -30.57 -36.22 25.21
C VAL A 77 -29.98 -36.00 26.59
N ASN A 78 -28.66 -36.18 26.71
CA ASN A 78 -27.95 -35.93 27.97
C ASN A 78 -27.79 -34.42 28.19
N ILE A 79 -28.42 -33.85 29.21
CA ILE A 79 -28.39 -32.41 29.50
C ILE A 79 -26.97 -31.88 29.73
N ARG A 80 -26.09 -32.68 30.36
CA ARG A 80 -24.68 -32.28 30.59
C ARG A 80 -23.94 -32.14 29.28
N PHE A 81 -24.14 -33.08 28.36
CA PHE A 81 -23.55 -33.01 27.01
C PHE A 81 -24.07 -31.77 26.23
N LEU A 82 -25.38 -31.52 26.28
CA LEU A 82 -26.00 -30.38 25.64
C LEU A 82 -25.43 -29.06 26.15
N LEU A 83 -25.24 -28.92 27.47
CA LEU A 83 -24.64 -27.70 28.05
C LEU A 83 -23.19 -27.50 27.59
N VAL A 84 -22.37 -28.56 27.61
CA VAL A 84 -20.98 -28.47 27.09
C VAL A 84 -20.97 -28.10 25.60
N TRP A 85 -21.89 -28.66 24.83
CA TRP A 85 -22.00 -28.42 23.41
C TRP A 85 -22.42 -26.99 23.08
N LEU A 86 -23.37 -26.43 23.82
CA LEU A 86 -23.80 -25.04 23.71
C LEU A 86 -22.68 -24.07 24.11
N THR A 87 -21.95 -24.37 25.20
CA THR A 87 -20.80 -23.53 25.59
C THR A 87 -19.69 -23.55 24.54
N LEU A 88 -19.36 -24.70 23.95
CA LEU A 88 -18.41 -24.82 22.86
C LEU A 88 -18.86 -23.97 21.63
N THR A 89 -20.14 -24.07 21.29
CA THR A 89 -20.70 -23.29 20.18
C THR A 89 -20.59 -21.77 20.44
N ALA A 90 -20.89 -21.35 21.68
CA ALA A 90 -20.74 -19.94 22.05
C ALA A 90 -19.28 -19.48 21.97
N ILE A 91 -18.32 -20.31 22.41
CA ILE A 91 -16.88 -20.04 22.30
C ILE A 91 -16.47 -19.91 20.82
N LEU A 92 -16.94 -20.80 19.94
CA LEU A 92 -16.64 -20.73 18.50
C LEU A 92 -17.17 -19.45 17.85
N ILE A 93 -18.42 -19.06 18.17
CA ILE A 93 -19.02 -17.83 17.66
C ILE A 93 -18.27 -16.59 18.16
N TYR A 94 -18.00 -16.55 19.47
CA TYR A 94 -17.29 -15.45 20.10
C TYR A 94 -15.84 -15.35 19.60
N GLY A 95 -15.15 -16.50 19.50
CA GLY A 95 -13.79 -16.57 18.95
C GLY A 95 -13.71 -16.06 17.53
N ARG A 96 -14.69 -16.42 16.67
CA ARG A 96 -14.80 -15.89 15.32
C ARG A 96 -14.93 -14.36 15.32
N PHE A 97 -15.80 -13.83 16.18
CA PHE A 97 -16.03 -12.38 16.27
C PHE A 97 -14.74 -11.63 16.68
N ILE A 98 -14.03 -12.15 17.70
CA ILE A 98 -12.75 -11.57 18.14
C ILE A 98 -11.71 -11.62 17.04
N LEU A 99 -11.50 -12.79 16.40
CA LEU A 99 -10.50 -12.96 15.34
C LEU A 99 -10.77 -12.02 14.17
N GLN A 100 -12.03 -11.90 13.76
CA GLN A 100 -12.42 -10.99 12.68
C GLN A 100 -12.12 -9.54 13.04
N ARG A 101 -12.49 -9.10 14.23
CA ARG A 101 -12.23 -7.74 14.72
C ARG A 101 -10.73 -7.43 14.79
N TRP A 102 -9.92 -8.36 15.30
CA TRP A 102 -8.48 -8.19 15.37
C TRP A 102 -7.84 -8.07 13.98
N PHE A 103 -8.31 -8.87 13.04
CA PHE A 103 -7.81 -8.81 11.66
C PHE A 103 -8.17 -7.48 11.00
N ASP A 104 -9.42 -7.03 11.14
CA ASP A 104 -9.87 -5.77 10.57
C ASP A 104 -9.09 -4.57 11.14
N GLU A 105 -8.85 -4.56 12.47
CA GLU A 105 -8.02 -3.54 13.12
C GLU A 105 -6.55 -3.59 12.64
N ALA A 106 -5.97 -4.78 12.53
CA ALA A 106 -4.60 -4.94 12.04
C ALA A 106 -4.46 -4.49 10.59
N TRP A 107 -5.45 -4.82 9.75
CA TRP A 107 -5.48 -4.39 8.35
C TRP A 107 -5.57 -2.87 8.22
N LEU A 108 -6.43 -2.25 9.02
CA LEU A 108 -6.59 -0.78 9.03
C LEU A 108 -5.27 -0.08 9.41
N ARG A 109 -4.63 -0.53 10.50
CA ARG A 109 -3.32 -0.02 10.93
C ARG A 109 -2.23 -0.22 9.87
N TYR A 110 -2.24 -1.35 9.17
CA TYR A 110 -1.30 -1.61 8.09
C TYR A 110 -1.49 -0.61 6.93
N GLN A 111 -2.72 -0.30 6.54
CA GLN A 111 -3.03 0.68 5.51
C GLN A 111 -2.60 2.10 5.92
N GLU A 112 -2.90 2.50 7.16
CA GLU A 112 -2.47 3.80 7.70
C GLU A 112 -0.95 3.93 7.72
N ASN A 113 -0.24 2.92 8.19
CA ASN A 113 1.22 2.91 8.20
C ASN A 113 1.81 3.03 6.79
N ARG A 114 1.25 2.31 5.80
CA ARG A 114 1.70 2.43 4.41
C ARG A 114 1.51 3.84 3.86
N MET A 115 0.39 4.48 4.14
CA MET A 115 0.14 5.87 3.70
C MET A 115 1.08 6.86 4.39
N LEU A 116 1.36 6.67 5.68
CA LEU A 116 2.31 7.51 6.42
C LEU A 116 3.73 7.36 5.87
N ILE A 117 4.19 6.13 5.62
CA ILE A 117 5.51 5.88 5.02
C ILE A 117 5.61 6.55 3.65
N ALA A 118 4.60 6.41 2.78
CA ALA A 118 4.59 7.05 1.46
C ALA A 118 4.63 8.59 1.56
N ARG A 119 3.91 9.18 2.52
CA ARG A 119 3.95 10.64 2.76
C ARG A 119 5.32 11.09 3.27
N LEU A 120 5.90 10.35 4.22
CA LEU A 120 7.25 10.65 4.72
C LEU A 120 8.30 10.55 3.62
N ASP A 121 8.19 9.56 2.74
CA ASP A 121 9.08 9.40 1.58
C ASP A 121 9.01 10.60 0.64
N VAL A 122 7.80 11.03 0.29
CA VAL A 122 7.61 12.25 -0.54
C VAL A 122 8.20 13.48 0.15
N MET A 123 7.91 13.70 1.44
CA MET A 123 8.44 14.85 2.20
C MET A 123 9.96 14.81 2.34
N ALA A 124 10.54 13.62 2.41
CA ALA A 124 12.00 13.45 2.52
C ALA A 124 12.72 13.71 1.19
N HIS A 125 12.08 13.49 0.05
CA HIS A 125 12.73 13.48 -1.26
C HIS A 125 12.26 14.57 -2.23
N GLN A 126 11.14 15.23 -1.97
CA GLN A 126 10.60 16.25 -2.87
C GLN A 126 10.52 17.62 -2.22
N ASP A 127 10.62 18.66 -3.04
CA ASP A 127 10.29 20.04 -2.65
C ASP A 127 8.76 20.21 -2.62
N ALA A 128 8.24 20.68 -1.51
CA ALA A 128 6.80 20.76 -1.26
C ALA A 128 6.07 21.73 -2.20
N LEU A 129 6.76 22.79 -2.69
CA LEU A 129 6.18 23.80 -3.57
C LEU A 129 6.13 23.34 -5.02
N THR A 130 7.23 22.79 -5.52
CA THR A 130 7.43 22.52 -6.94
C THR A 130 7.22 21.05 -7.30
N GLY A 131 7.24 20.15 -6.30
CA GLY A 131 7.17 18.70 -6.50
C GLY A 131 8.35 18.16 -7.32
N THR A 132 9.44 18.90 -7.46
CA THR A 132 10.73 18.42 -7.97
C THR A 132 11.48 17.70 -6.86
N ALA A 133 12.59 17.05 -7.14
CA ALA A 133 13.49 16.59 -6.10
C ALA A 133 13.93 17.77 -5.21
N ASN A 134 14.10 17.54 -3.93
CA ASN A 134 14.70 18.52 -3.04
C ASN A 134 16.24 18.44 -3.09
N ARG A 135 16.91 19.40 -2.49
CA ARG A 135 18.38 19.46 -2.42
C ARG A 135 19.01 18.16 -1.92
N ARG A 136 18.45 17.56 -0.86
CA ARG A 136 18.96 16.31 -0.29
C ARG A 136 18.90 15.15 -1.28
N SER A 137 17.80 15.02 -2.00
CA SER A 137 17.67 13.99 -3.04
C SER A 137 18.64 14.19 -4.20
N MET A 138 18.86 15.44 -4.57
CA MET A 138 19.89 15.78 -5.59
C MET A 138 21.28 15.39 -5.13
N GLU A 139 21.66 15.74 -3.90
CA GLU A 139 22.97 15.40 -3.32
C GLU A 139 23.16 13.87 -3.29
N SER A 140 22.15 13.11 -2.84
CA SER A 140 22.21 11.64 -2.85
C SER A 140 22.32 11.06 -4.26
N PHE A 141 21.60 11.61 -5.22
CA PHE A 141 21.66 11.19 -6.63
C PHE A 141 23.06 11.42 -7.22
N LEU A 142 23.66 12.57 -6.93
CA LEU A 142 25.03 12.89 -7.38
C LEU A 142 26.08 11.99 -6.74
N GLU A 143 25.95 11.68 -5.43
CA GLU A 143 26.82 10.72 -4.77
C GLU A 143 26.77 9.35 -5.43
N ASP A 144 25.58 8.87 -5.76
CA ASP A 144 25.41 7.58 -6.43
C ASP A 144 25.99 7.58 -7.85
N ALA A 145 25.80 8.66 -8.63
CA ALA A 145 26.39 8.83 -9.95
C ALA A 145 27.92 8.84 -9.90
N LEU A 146 28.49 9.53 -8.89
CA LEU A 146 29.95 9.56 -8.68
C LEU A 146 30.50 8.19 -8.30
N ARG A 147 29.79 7.40 -7.48
CA ARG A 147 30.20 6.04 -7.13
C ARG A 147 30.21 5.08 -8.30
N GLN A 148 29.25 5.25 -9.23
CA GLN A 148 29.14 4.41 -10.44
C GLN A 148 30.17 4.77 -11.51
N THR A 149 30.94 5.85 -11.34
CA THR A 149 31.95 6.35 -12.29
C THR A 149 31.33 6.67 -13.69
N GLU A 150 30.03 6.86 -13.76
CA GLU A 150 29.38 7.26 -14.99
C GLU A 150 29.46 8.78 -15.22
N PRO A 151 29.72 9.23 -16.47
CA PRO A 151 29.70 10.66 -16.75
C PRO A 151 28.31 11.22 -16.57
N PHE A 152 28.20 12.40 -15.97
CA PHE A 152 26.95 13.16 -15.90
C PHE A 152 27.22 14.64 -16.18
N VAL A 153 26.18 15.36 -16.62
CA VAL A 153 26.21 16.81 -16.76
C VAL A 153 25.21 17.42 -15.78
N LEU A 154 25.63 18.51 -15.15
CA LEU A 154 24.79 19.31 -14.25
C LEU A 154 24.52 20.66 -14.92
N ILE A 155 23.24 21.03 -14.99
CA ILE A 155 22.78 22.33 -15.44
C ILE A 155 22.23 23.06 -14.21
N MET A 156 22.80 24.23 -13.89
CA MET A 156 22.27 25.12 -12.86
C MET A 156 21.44 26.22 -13.52
N LEU A 157 20.26 26.47 -12.98
CA LEU A 157 19.30 27.43 -13.50
C LEU A 157 18.80 28.31 -12.35
N ASP A 158 18.69 29.61 -12.64
CA ASP A 158 18.16 30.60 -11.70
C ASP A 158 17.05 31.39 -12.42
N VAL A 159 15.97 31.73 -11.69
CA VAL A 159 14.88 32.51 -12.31
C VAL A 159 15.24 33.98 -12.32
N ASP A 160 15.38 34.53 -13.49
CA ASP A 160 15.83 35.92 -13.69
C ASP A 160 14.93 36.93 -12.99
N TYR A 161 15.54 37.81 -12.18
CA TYR A 161 14.87 38.89 -11.47
C TYR A 161 13.71 38.41 -10.56
N PHE A 162 13.80 37.21 -9.99
CA PHE A 162 12.71 36.62 -9.20
C PHE A 162 12.32 37.47 -7.99
N LYS A 163 13.29 38.13 -7.34
CA LYS A 163 12.97 39.05 -6.26
C LYS A 163 12.06 40.19 -6.75
N ASN A 164 12.36 40.79 -7.90
CA ASN A 164 11.53 41.85 -8.50
C ASN A 164 10.13 41.34 -8.88
N TYR A 165 10.04 40.07 -9.29
CA TYR A 165 8.78 39.41 -9.54
C TYR A 165 7.92 39.36 -8.26
N ASN A 166 8.51 38.89 -7.16
CA ASN A 166 7.83 38.83 -5.84
C ASN A 166 7.42 40.24 -5.36
N ASP A 167 8.30 41.23 -5.51
CA ASP A 167 8.02 42.59 -5.05
C ASP A 167 6.87 43.23 -5.86
N HIS A 168 6.72 42.83 -7.16
CA HIS A 168 5.67 43.36 -8.02
C HIS A 168 4.34 42.62 -7.94
N TYR A 169 4.38 41.23 -7.90
CA TYR A 169 3.18 40.40 -8.01
C TYR A 169 2.79 39.72 -6.66
N GLY A 170 3.66 39.82 -5.65
CA GLY A 170 3.49 39.18 -4.35
C GLY A 170 4.01 37.74 -4.29
N HIS A 171 4.32 37.27 -3.09
CA HIS A 171 4.91 35.95 -2.84
C HIS A 171 4.06 34.78 -3.33
N GLN A 172 2.73 34.87 -3.22
CA GLN A 172 1.85 33.80 -3.75
C GLN A 172 1.95 33.63 -5.26
N ALA A 173 2.09 34.74 -6.01
CA ALA A 173 2.31 34.70 -7.43
C ALA A 173 3.71 34.15 -7.76
N GLY A 174 4.72 34.47 -6.95
CA GLY A 174 6.06 33.91 -7.05
C GLY A 174 6.06 32.39 -6.83
N ASP A 175 5.37 31.91 -5.83
CA ASP A 175 5.21 30.47 -5.58
C ASP A 175 4.56 29.76 -6.78
N ALA A 176 3.49 30.32 -7.34
CA ALA A 176 2.84 29.80 -8.53
C ALA A 176 3.77 29.85 -9.76
N CYS A 177 4.61 30.89 -9.88
CA CYS A 177 5.63 31.01 -10.93
C CYS A 177 6.65 29.87 -10.81
N LEU A 178 7.25 29.65 -9.64
CA LEU A 178 8.22 28.58 -9.40
C LEU A 178 7.63 27.19 -9.70
N ALA A 179 6.39 26.94 -9.31
CA ALA A 179 5.71 25.67 -9.61
C ALA A 179 5.52 25.46 -11.12
N LYS A 180 5.21 26.52 -11.89
CA LYS A 180 5.11 26.46 -13.35
C LYS A 180 6.46 26.25 -14.01
N VAL A 181 7.51 26.97 -13.57
CA VAL A 181 8.89 26.80 -14.04
C VAL A 181 9.35 25.37 -13.84
N ALA A 182 9.17 24.82 -12.64
CA ALA A 182 9.46 23.43 -12.33
C ALA A 182 8.71 22.44 -13.24
N GLY A 183 7.43 22.71 -13.51
CA GLY A 183 6.62 21.91 -14.43
C GLY A 183 7.16 21.92 -15.85
N VAL A 184 7.68 23.06 -16.34
CA VAL A 184 8.35 23.16 -17.64
C VAL A 184 9.62 22.34 -17.65
N MET A 185 10.47 22.47 -16.63
CA MET A 185 11.73 21.71 -16.55
C MET A 185 11.47 20.20 -16.56
N LYS A 186 10.51 19.71 -15.77
CA LYS A 186 10.13 18.29 -15.75
C LYS A 186 9.71 17.76 -17.13
N ARG A 187 8.97 18.54 -17.91
CA ARG A 187 8.56 18.13 -19.27
C ARG A 187 9.69 18.23 -20.29
N SER A 188 10.75 18.93 -19.96
CA SER A 188 11.89 19.14 -20.83
C SER A 188 13.02 18.12 -20.67
N VAL A 189 12.90 17.18 -19.74
CA VAL A 189 13.90 16.16 -19.45
C VAL A 189 13.35 14.74 -19.68
N ARG A 190 14.23 13.74 -19.68
CA ARG A 190 13.87 12.31 -19.85
C ARG A 190 13.60 11.69 -18.49
N THR A 191 12.36 11.64 -18.05
CA THR A 191 12.01 10.95 -16.82
C THR A 191 11.84 9.45 -17.07
N PRO A 192 12.34 8.56 -16.21
CA PRO A 192 12.97 8.79 -14.89
C PRO A 192 14.49 8.94 -14.90
N ALA A 193 15.15 8.95 -16.05
CA ALA A 193 16.61 8.93 -16.15
C ALA A 193 17.26 10.23 -15.65
N ASP A 194 16.67 11.38 -16.00
CA ASP A 194 17.17 12.70 -15.64
C ASP A 194 16.50 13.20 -14.36
N LEU A 195 17.23 13.94 -13.53
CA LEU A 195 16.72 14.52 -12.30
C LEU A 195 16.53 16.02 -12.43
N VAL A 196 15.36 16.53 -12.03
CA VAL A 196 15.11 17.96 -11.81
C VAL A 196 14.94 18.18 -10.31
N ALA A 197 15.73 19.08 -9.74
CA ALA A 197 15.70 19.39 -8.31
C ALA A 197 15.61 20.91 -8.09
N ARG A 198 14.96 21.31 -7.00
CA ARG A 198 15.06 22.67 -6.47
C ARG A 198 16.20 22.72 -5.47
N TYR A 199 17.22 23.52 -5.77
CA TYR A 199 18.39 23.66 -4.91
C TYR A 199 18.10 24.54 -3.70
N GLY A 200 17.38 25.65 -3.93
CA GLY A 200 16.91 26.57 -2.88
C GLY A 200 16.41 27.88 -3.51
N GLY A 201 15.46 28.55 -2.85
CA GLY A 201 14.89 29.80 -3.37
C GLY A 201 14.33 29.66 -4.78
N GLU A 202 14.90 30.39 -5.72
CA GLU A 202 14.61 30.38 -7.16
C GLU A 202 15.56 29.51 -8.00
N GLU A 203 16.50 28.81 -7.34
CA GLU A 203 17.54 28.02 -8.00
C GLU A 203 17.10 26.59 -8.24
N PHE A 204 17.31 26.11 -9.45
CA PHE A 204 17.03 24.74 -9.88
C PHE A 204 18.28 24.07 -10.43
N VAL A 205 18.34 22.76 -10.32
CA VAL A 205 19.41 21.92 -10.86
C VAL A 205 18.78 20.80 -11.69
N VAL A 206 19.33 20.61 -12.89
CA VAL A 206 19.02 19.43 -13.71
C VAL A 206 20.27 18.57 -13.79
N VAL A 207 20.16 17.30 -13.44
CA VAL A 207 21.23 16.31 -13.56
C VAL A 207 20.90 15.34 -14.67
N LEU A 208 21.81 15.20 -15.60
CA LEU A 208 21.68 14.39 -16.82
C LEU A 208 22.74 13.28 -16.81
N PRO A 209 22.42 12.08 -16.30
CA PRO A 209 23.34 10.95 -16.35
C PRO A 209 23.63 10.51 -17.78
N SER A 210 24.84 9.99 -18.01
CA SER A 210 25.28 9.42 -19.30
C SER A 210 25.05 10.35 -20.47
N SER A 211 25.16 11.68 -20.26
CA SER A 211 24.94 12.70 -21.27
C SER A 211 26.21 13.48 -21.56
N SER A 212 26.33 13.94 -22.81
CA SER A 212 27.40 14.86 -23.26
C SER A 212 27.02 16.32 -23.01
N LEU A 213 28.02 17.23 -23.03
CA LEU A 213 27.77 18.66 -22.92
C LEU A 213 26.88 19.20 -24.06
N ASN A 214 26.98 18.63 -25.25
CA ASN A 214 26.11 19.02 -26.37
C ASN A 214 24.65 18.65 -26.14
N GLU A 215 24.40 17.45 -25.60
CA GLU A 215 23.04 17.03 -25.25
C GLU A 215 22.47 17.87 -24.11
N ALA A 216 23.28 18.21 -23.11
CA ALA A 216 22.88 19.11 -22.04
C ALA A 216 22.53 20.52 -22.53
N ALA A 217 23.31 21.07 -23.50
CA ALA A 217 22.99 22.35 -24.13
C ALA A 217 21.62 22.29 -24.82
N LEU A 218 21.32 21.22 -25.56
CA LEU A 218 19.99 21.04 -26.18
C LEU A 218 18.85 20.96 -25.16
N VAL A 219 19.12 20.34 -23.99
CA VAL A 219 18.13 20.32 -22.89
C VAL A 219 17.91 21.72 -22.32
N ALA A 220 18.98 22.50 -22.11
CA ALA A 220 18.89 23.87 -21.64
C ALA A 220 18.11 24.77 -22.61
N GLU A 221 18.43 24.69 -23.91
CA GLU A 221 17.69 25.42 -24.97
C GLU A 221 16.21 25.04 -25.01
N ARG A 222 15.90 23.74 -24.85
CA ARG A 222 14.52 23.24 -24.78
C ARG A 222 13.79 23.81 -23.59
N ILE A 223 14.42 23.84 -22.40
CA ILE A 223 13.84 24.44 -21.22
C ILE A 223 13.50 25.91 -21.45
N GLN A 224 14.44 26.68 -21.97
CA GLN A 224 14.23 28.10 -22.27
C GLN A 224 13.12 28.32 -23.29
N THR A 225 13.08 27.52 -24.35
CA THR A 225 12.04 27.60 -25.40
C THR A 225 10.66 27.29 -24.81
N ASN A 226 10.53 26.16 -24.11
CA ASN A 226 9.28 25.78 -23.49
C ASN A 226 8.83 26.80 -22.42
N LEU A 227 9.77 27.43 -21.72
CA LEU A 227 9.44 28.46 -20.73
C LEU A 227 8.88 29.72 -21.40
N ARG A 228 9.52 30.21 -22.52
CA ARG A 228 9.01 31.31 -23.31
C ARG A 228 7.61 31.05 -23.86
N GLU A 229 7.32 29.83 -24.30
CA GLU A 229 6.00 29.43 -24.79
C GLU A 229 4.91 29.53 -23.73
N THR A 230 5.25 29.44 -22.43
CA THR A 230 4.26 29.64 -21.34
C THR A 230 3.80 31.10 -21.24
N ALA A 231 4.54 32.03 -21.82
CA ALA A 231 4.27 33.48 -21.83
C ALA A 231 3.89 34.04 -20.44
N MET A 232 4.58 33.59 -19.39
CA MET A 232 4.33 34.11 -18.04
C MET A 232 4.81 35.56 -17.92
N PRO A 233 3.93 36.54 -17.65
CA PRO A 233 4.34 37.96 -17.64
C PRO A 233 5.34 38.26 -16.54
N HIS A 234 6.34 39.10 -16.80
CA HIS A 234 7.30 39.60 -15.83
C HIS A 234 7.59 41.08 -16.06
N ALA A 235 6.65 41.95 -15.68
CA ALA A 235 6.74 43.41 -15.95
C ALA A 235 7.91 44.11 -15.25
N ALA A 236 8.48 43.51 -14.22
CA ALA A 236 9.59 44.04 -13.43
C ALA A 236 10.97 43.45 -13.81
N SER A 237 11.06 42.64 -14.86
CA SER A 237 12.31 42.09 -15.37
C SER A 237 13.00 43.10 -16.27
N ALA A 238 14.34 43.15 -16.18
CA ALA A 238 15.17 43.96 -17.12
C ALA A 238 15.61 43.15 -18.36
N VAL A 239 15.37 41.85 -18.39
CA VAL A 239 15.84 40.95 -19.48
C VAL A 239 14.74 40.66 -20.49
N SER A 240 13.51 40.42 -20.04
CA SER A 240 12.39 40.00 -20.89
C SER A 240 11.05 40.41 -20.27
N GLU A 241 10.02 40.62 -21.10
CA GLU A 241 8.65 40.83 -20.65
C GLU A 241 8.01 39.56 -20.07
N THR A 242 8.64 38.43 -20.21
CA THR A 242 8.22 37.16 -19.68
C THR A 242 9.29 36.53 -18.78
N VAL A 243 8.88 35.60 -17.92
CA VAL A 243 9.79 34.86 -17.03
C VAL A 243 10.83 34.08 -17.84
N THR A 244 12.12 34.26 -17.49
CA THR A 244 13.28 33.56 -18.07
C THR A 244 14.12 32.90 -16.96
N VAL A 245 15.03 32.02 -17.39
CA VAL A 245 16.03 31.35 -16.54
C VAL A 245 17.39 31.36 -17.22
#